data_1addf3d5c5de3c78000e1bfe7805281c
#
_entry.id   1addf3d5c5de3c78000e1bfe7805281c
#
_cell.length_a   1.000
_cell.length_b   1.000
_cell.length_c   1.000
_cell.angle_alpha   90.00
_cell.angle_beta   90.00
_cell.angle_gamma   90.00
#
_symmetry.space_group_name_H-M   'P 1'
#
loop_
_entity.id
_entity.type
_entity.pdbx_description
1 polymer ?
#
loop_
_entity_poly.entity_id
_entity_poly.type
_entity_poly.pdbx_seq_one_letter_code
_entity_poly.pdbx_strand_id
1 'polypeptide(L)'
;MCPSVFQPPGEIELETRNLSVFYSSTAAVKSISIAIPDRRVVAFIGPSGCGKSTLLRCFNRMNDLIPDARVEGEALFQGDNLYGAGVDAVEVRRRIGMVFQKANPFPKSIYDNVAFGPRINGYRGNLDELVQRSLQQAALWDEVKDRLDASALALSGGQQQRLCIARALAVEPEVLLMDEPASALDPLATQKIEDLIYMLKQNYTVVIVTHNMQQAARVSDFTAFLYMGELIEYGPTQQLFTNPKEEQTEAYITGRFG
;
A
#
# COMPACT_ATOMS: atom_id res chain seq x y z
N MET A 1 20.20 -10.97 18.35
CA MET A 1 20.89 -9.81 17.74
C MET A 1 19.81 -8.91 17.19
N CYS A 2 19.81 -7.61 17.50
CA CYS A 2 18.90 -6.70 16.79
C CYS A 2 19.31 -6.69 15.32
N PRO A 3 18.40 -6.95 14.37
CA PRO A 3 18.72 -6.79 12.96
C PRO A 3 19.23 -5.36 12.76
N SER A 4 20.34 -5.21 12.02
CA SER A 4 20.83 -3.88 11.65
C SER A 4 19.75 -3.25 10.77
N VAL A 5 18.96 -2.34 11.33
CA VAL A 5 17.88 -1.67 10.62
C VAL A 5 18.53 -0.87 9.49
N PHE A 6 18.30 -1.30 8.25
CA PHE A 6 18.74 -0.56 7.08
C PHE A 6 18.06 0.82 7.08
N GLN A 7 18.88 1.87 6.93
CA GLN A 7 18.39 3.24 6.79
C GLN A 7 18.44 3.59 5.29
N PRO A 8 17.29 3.74 4.62
CA PRO A 8 17.27 4.15 3.23
C PRO A 8 17.75 5.61 3.10
N PRO A 9 18.38 5.96 1.97
CA PRO A 9 18.76 7.34 1.71
C PRO A 9 17.56 8.21 1.39
N GLY A 10 17.65 9.51 1.72
CA GLY A 10 16.64 10.51 1.42
C GLY A 10 15.75 10.84 2.60
N GLU A 11 14.72 11.61 2.32
CA GLU A 11 13.70 12.03 3.28
C GLU A 11 12.80 10.84 3.64
N ILE A 12 12.46 10.71 4.92
CA ILE A 12 11.64 9.59 5.40
C ILE A 12 10.19 10.05 5.49
N GLU A 13 9.35 9.39 4.73
CA GLU A 13 7.91 9.68 4.68
C GLU A 13 7.13 8.94 5.75
N LEU A 14 7.39 7.63 5.90
CA LEU A 14 6.78 6.79 6.92
C LEU A 14 7.85 6.09 7.74
N GLU A 15 7.63 5.95 9.04
CA GLU A 15 8.54 5.22 9.92
C GLU A 15 7.74 4.42 10.96
N THR A 16 8.27 3.28 11.38
CA THR A 16 7.82 2.64 12.61
C THR A 16 8.98 2.49 13.58
N ARG A 17 8.69 2.64 14.88
CA ARG A 17 9.66 2.45 15.96
C ARG A 17 9.11 1.48 16.98
N ASN A 18 9.75 0.30 17.08
CA ASN A 18 9.35 -0.81 17.96
C ASN A 18 7.85 -1.11 17.89
N LEU A 19 7.27 -1.02 16.67
CA LEU A 19 5.84 -1.18 16.47
C LEU A 19 5.43 -2.63 16.68
N SER A 20 4.45 -2.85 17.53
CA SER A 20 3.82 -4.15 17.75
C SER A 20 2.32 -4.04 17.60
N VAL A 21 1.71 -5.09 17.04
CA VAL A 21 0.25 -5.17 16.88
C VAL A 21 -0.24 -6.49 17.42
N PHE A 22 -1.26 -6.41 18.25
CA PHE A 22 -1.90 -7.56 18.87
C PHE A 22 -3.35 -7.64 18.40
N TYR A 23 -3.81 -8.85 18.11
CA TYR A 23 -5.22 -9.19 17.97
C TYR A 23 -5.58 -10.10 19.15
N SER A 24 -6.37 -9.57 20.08
CA SER A 24 -6.60 -10.19 21.40
C SER A 24 -5.26 -10.48 22.10
N SER A 25 -4.90 -11.75 22.30
CA SER A 25 -3.62 -12.15 22.93
C SER A 25 -2.49 -12.47 21.94
N THR A 26 -2.77 -12.48 20.63
CA THR A 26 -1.80 -12.90 19.62
C THR A 26 -1.05 -11.71 19.03
N ALA A 27 0.27 -11.71 19.11
CA ALA A 27 1.12 -10.71 18.47
C ALA A 27 1.24 -11.02 16.97
N ALA A 28 0.59 -10.21 16.13
CA ALA A 28 0.67 -10.31 14.68
C ALA A 28 1.87 -9.55 14.09
N VAL A 29 2.34 -8.50 14.76
CA VAL A 29 3.55 -7.73 14.46
C VAL A 29 4.32 -7.55 15.76
N LYS A 30 5.65 -7.74 15.73
CA LYS A 30 6.49 -7.80 16.91
C LYS A 30 7.68 -6.84 16.79
N SER A 31 7.59 -5.70 17.45
CA SER A 31 8.68 -4.73 17.61
C SER A 31 9.37 -4.34 16.29
N ILE A 32 8.60 -4.08 15.23
CA ILE A 32 9.15 -3.71 13.92
C ILE A 32 9.53 -2.23 13.91
N SER A 33 10.79 -1.98 13.50
CA SER A 33 11.29 -0.65 13.18
C SER A 33 11.71 -0.62 11.71
N ILE A 34 11.08 0.23 10.90
CA ILE A 34 11.35 0.36 9.46
C ILE A 34 11.14 1.82 9.04
N ALA A 35 12.00 2.31 8.15
CA ALA A 35 11.89 3.64 7.55
C ALA A 35 11.59 3.52 6.05
N ILE A 36 10.57 4.24 5.59
CA ILE A 36 10.09 4.24 4.19
C ILE A 36 10.39 5.62 3.60
N PRO A 37 11.27 5.71 2.59
CA PRO A 37 11.65 6.98 2.00
C PRO A 37 10.58 7.56 1.09
N ASP A 38 10.56 8.90 1.00
CA ASP A 38 9.65 9.64 0.12
C ASP A 38 9.83 9.24 -1.36
N ARG A 39 8.70 9.19 -2.08
CA ARG A 39 8.63 8.89 -3.53
C ARG A 39 9.41 7.65 -3.94
N ARG A 40 9.30 6.61 -3.14
CA ARG A 40 9.84 5.27 -3.42
C ARG A 40 8.75 4.22 -3.32
N VAL A 41 8.98 3.11 -3.98
CA VAL A 41 8.16 1.91 -3.81
C VAL A 41 8.85 0.98 -2.82
N VAL A 42 8.18 0.68 -1.71
CA VAL A 42 8.64 -0.31 -0.73
C VAL A 42 7.71 -1.51 -0.76
N ALA A 43 8.27 -2.70 -1.00
CA ALA A 43 7.51 -3.94 -0.99
C ALA A 43 7.67 -4.68 0.35
N PHE A 44 6.56 -5.13 0.93
CA PHE A 44 6.54 -6.08 2.03
C PHE A 44 6.26 -7.46 1.48
N ILE A 45 7.21 -8.39 1.64
CA ILE A 45 7.11 -9.78 1.20
C ILE A 45 7.17 -10.73 2.41
N GLY A 46 6.74 -11.97 2.21
CA GLY A 46 6.74 -13.03 3.23
C GLY A 46 5.54 -13.96 3.10
N PRO A 47 5.53 -15.07 3.84
CA PRO A 47 4.44 -16.05 3.81
C PRO A 47 3.10 -15.44 4.22
N SER A 48 2.00 -16.12 3.86
CA SER A 48 0.66 -15.73 4.30
C SER A 48 0.57 -15.74 5.83
N GLY A 49 -0.09 -14.73 6.40
CA GLY A 49 -0.27 -14.61 7.85
C GLY A 49 0.95 -14.10 8.63
N CYS A 50 2.07 -13.73 7.99
CA CYS A 50 3.26 -13.23 8.69
C CYS A 50 3.19 -11.77 9.17
N GLY A 51 2.05 -11.07 9.02
CA GLY A 51 1.85 -9.72 9.55
C GLY A 51 1.97 -8.58 8.55
N LYS A 52 2.24 -8.81 7.25
CA LYS A 52 2.42 -7.76 6.21
C LYS A 52 1.27 -6.76 6.14
N SER A 53 0.05 -7.26 5.93
CA SER A 53 -1.15 -6.40 5.83
C SER A 53 -1.48 -5.73 7.16
N THR A 54 -1.15 -6.36 8.29
CA THR A 54 -1.27 -5.78 9.62
C THR A 54 -0.34 -4.59 9.78
N LEU A 55 0.95 -4.73 9.40
CA LEU A 55 1.92 -3.64 9.41
C LEU A 55 1.50 -2.52 8.45
N LEU A 56 1.09 -2.86 7.22
CA LEU A 56 0.61 -1.89 6.23
C LEU A 56 -0.52 -1.02 6.79
N ARG A 57 -1.51 -1.64 7.44
CA ARG A 57 -2.70 -0.98 8.01
C ARG A 57 -2.39 -0.12 9.24
N CYS A 58 -1.20 -0.20 9.82
CA CYS A 58 -0.80 0.72 10.89
C CYS A 58 -0.59 2.13 10.36
N PHE A 59 -0.08 2.29 9.14
CA PHE A 59 0.21 3.59 8.56
C PHE A 59 -1.03 4.45 8.27
N ASN A 60 -2.21 3.83 8.11
CA ASN A 60 -3.46 4.58 7.93
C ASN A 60 -4.51 4.30 9.01
N ARG A 61 -4.10 3.70 10.13
CA ARG A 61 -4.96 3.42 11.28
C ARG A 61 -6.18 2.52 10.95
N MET A 62 -6.06 1.68 9.91
CA MET A 62 -7.15 0.74 9.59
C MET A 62 -7.27 -0.39 10.62
N ASN A 63 -6.23 -0.67 11.40
CA ASN A 63 -6.30 -1.63 12.50
C ASN A 63 -7.25 -1.16 13.63
N ASP A 64 -7.50 0.15 13.77
CA ASP A 64 -8.46 0.71 14.73
C ASP A 64 -9.90 0.24 14.48
N LEU A 65 -10.20 -0.25 13.27
CA LEU A 65 -11.51 -0.76 12.88
C LEU A 65 -11.69 -2.24 13.22
N ILE A 66 -10.65 -2.91 13.69
CA ILE A 66 -10.69 -4.33 14.06
C ILE A 66 -10.91 -4.41 15.57
N PRO A 67 -11.99 -5.07 16.01
CA PRO A 67 -12.22 -5.29 17.44
C PRO A 67 -11.01 -5.96 18.11
N ASP A 68 -10.68 -5.52 19.31
CA ASP A 68 -9.55 -6.03 20.12
C ASP A 68 -8.16 -5.89 19.50
N ALA A 69 -8.02 -5.09 18.43
CA ALA A 69 -6.71 -4.74 17.91
C ALA A 69 -6.05 -3.70 18.82
N ARG A 70 -4.79 -3.94 19.17
CA ARG A 70 -3.98 -3.02 19.99
C ARG A 70 -2.65 -2.79 19.32
N VAL A 71 -2.28 -1.52 19.17
CA VAL A 71 -1.01 -1.07 18.58
C VAL A 71 -0.14 -0.50 19.72
N GLU A 72 1.11 -0.95 19.78
CA GLU A 72 2.13 -0.46 20.73
C GLU A 72 3.36 0.00 19.93
N GLY A 73 4.14 0.92 20.48
CA GLY A 73 5.23 1.59 19.78
C GLY A 73 4.74 2.77 18.98
N GLU A 74 5.47 3.16 17.94
CA GLU A 74 5.15 4.35 17.15
C GLU A 74 5.04 4.01 15.67
N ALA A 75 4.04 4.61 14.99
CA ALA A 75 3.99 4.74 13.55
C ALA A 75 3.98 6.24 13.22
N LEU A 76 4.95 6.67 12.45
CA LEU A 76 5.20 8.08 12.17
C LEU A 76 4.94 8.37 10.69
N PHE A 77 4.40 9.55 10.42
CA PHE A 77 4.26 10.11 9.09
C PHE A 77 4.87 11.51 9.10
N GLN A 78 5.93 11.71 8.32
CA GLN A 78 6.71 12.96 8.30
C GLN A 78 7.19 13.38 9.70
N GLY A 79 7.52 12.40 10.56
CA GLY A 79 7.95 12.61 11.93
C GLY A 79 6.84 12.71 12.98
N ASP A 80 5.58 12.87 12.59
CA ASP A 80 4.44 12.97 13.49
C ASP A 80 3.84 11.59 13.80
N ASN A 81 3.60 11.29 15.08
CA ASN A 81 3.04 10.00 15.49
C ASN A 81 1.56 9.91 15.12
N LEU A 82 1.23 8.98 14.22
CA LEU A 82 -0.13 8.72 13.74
C LEU A 82 -1.11 8.28 14.83
N TYR A 83 -0.61 7.73 15.93
CA TYR A 83 -1.39 7.31 17.10
C TYR A 83 -1.28 8.31 18.26
N GLY A 84 -0.74 9.51 18.01
CA GLY A 84 -0.63 10.58 19.00
C GLY A 84 -1.98 11.09 19.50
N ALA A 85 -2.00 11.66 20.69
CA ALA A 85 -3.21 12.26 21.26
C ALA A 85 -3.72 13.38 20.36
N GLY A 86 -5.02 13.32 19.98
CA GLY A 86 -5.66 14.35 19.15
C GLY A 86 -5.47 14.17 17.64
N VAL A 87 -4.77 13.14 17.17
CA VAL A 87 -4.64 12.86 15.75
C VAL A 87 -5.96 12.29 15.20
N ASP A 88 -6.54 12.97 14.21
CA ASP A 88 -7.77 12.53 13.55
C ASP A 88 -7.47 11.42 12.54
N ALA A 89 -8.03 10.22 12.79
CA ALA A 89 -7.89 9.08 11.90
C ALA A 89 -8.51 9.29 10.50
N VAL A 90 -9.49 10.18 10.36
CA VAL A 90 -10.08 10.52 9.05
C VAL A 90 -9.08 11.32 8.22
N GLU A 91 -8.41 12.29 8.83
CA GLU A 91 -7.37 13.07 8.17
C GLU A 91 -6.17 12.20 7.80
N VAL A 92 -5.75 11.28 8.68
CA VAL A 92 -4.70 10.29 8.36
C VAL A 92 -5.08 9.48 7.12
N ARG A 93 -6.31 8.96 7.04
CA ARG A 93 -6.78 8.15 5.89
C ARG A 93 -6.98 8.97 4.61
N ARG A 94 -7.15 10.28 4.71
CA ARG A 94 -7.17 11.18 3.56
C ARG A 94 -5.78 11.35 2.95
N ARG A 95 -4.76 11.54 3.80
CA ARG A 95 -3.36 11.72 3.37
C ARG A 95 -2.69 10.39 3.00
N ILE A 96 -3.08 9.29 3.62
CA ILE A 96 -2.52 7.95 3.41
C ILE A 96 -3.62 7.04 2.86
N GLY A 97 -3.76 7.04 1.53
CA GLY A 97 -4.77 6.27 0.81
C GLY A 97 -4.49 4.77 0.82
N MET A 98 -5.54 3.96 0.61
CA MET A 98 -5.40 2.50 0.59
C MET A 98 -6.17 1.86 -0.57
N VAL A 99 -5.50 0.92 -1.24
CA VAL A 99 -6.05 0.01 -2.24
C VAL A 99 -6.03 -1.40 -1.67
N PHE A 100 -7.21 -2.03 -1.64
CA PHE A 100 -7.38 -3.36 -1.05
C PHE A 100 -7.11 -4.47 -2.06
N GLN A 101 -6.83 -5.66 -1.56
CA GLN A 101 -6.60 -6.88 -2.33
C GLN A 101 -7.76 -7.19 -3.28
N LYS A 102 -8.98 -7.14 -2.78
CA LYS A 102 -10.19 -7.28 -3.59
C LYS A 102 -10.68 -5.91 -4.01
N ALA A 103 -10.80 -5.71 -5.32
CA ALA A 103 -11.44 -4.50 -5.84
C ALA A 103 -12.84 -4.33 -5.20
N ASN A 104 -13.09 -3.14 -4.70
CA ASN A 104 -14.30 -2.81 -3.96
C ASN A 104 -14.95 -1.51 -4.48
N PRO A 105 -15.28 -1.44 -5.78
CA PRO A 105 -15.98 -0.26 -6.29
C PRO A 105 -17.35 -0.13 -5.59
N PHE A 106 -17.76 1.09 -5.37
CA PHE A 106 -19.12 1.36 -4.88
C PHE A 106 -20.14 0.96 -5.96
N PRO A 107 -21.36 0.51 -5.59
CA PRO A 107 -22.44 0.22 -6.53
C PRO A 107 -23.05 1.51 -7.10
N LYS A 108 -22.19 2.29 -7.77
CA LYS A 108 -22.43 3.60 -8.38
C LYS A 108 -21.80 3.63 -9.77
N SER A 109 -21.93 4.75 -10.48
CA SER A 109 -21.25 4.96 -11.75
C SER A 109 -19.73 4.99 -11.60
N ILE A 110 -19.01 4.88 -12.72
CA ILE A 110 -17.56 5.05 -12.77
C ILE A 110 -17.20 6.45 -12.27
N TYR A 111 -17.88 7.46 -12.77
CA TYR A 111 -17.72 8.86 -12.36
C TYR A 111 -17.91 9.04 -10.84
N ASP A 112 -19.03 8.55 -10.32
CA ASP A 112 -19.35 8.73 -8.90
C ASP A 112 -18.41 7.97 -7.95
N ASN A 113 -17.78 6.89 -8.41
CA ASN A 113 -16.74 6.23 -7.63
C ASN A 113 -15.54 7.15 -7.41
N VAL A 114 -15.06 7.82 -8.47
CA VAL A 114 -13.90 8.72 -8.38
C VAL A 114 -14.26 10.03 -7.67
N ALA A 115 -15.43 10.60 -7.99
CA ALA A 115 -15.91 11.85 -7.44
C ALA A 115 -16.32 11.77 -5.95
N PHE A 116 -16.49 10.58 -5.40
CA PHE A 116 -17.03 10.38 -4.05
C PHE A 116 -16.16 11.04 -2.97
N GLY A 117 -14.88 10.71 -2.92
CA GLY A 117 -13.95 11.26 -1.93
C GLY A 117 -13.85 12.79 -2.00
N PRO A 118 -13.58 13.38 -3.17
CA PRO A 118 -13.57 14.82 -3.34
C PRO A 118 -14.84 15.53 -2.86
N ARG A 119 -16.02 14.99 -3.20
CA ARG A 119 -17.32 15.57 -2.78
C ARG A 119 -17.47 15.62 -1.26
N ILE A 120 -17.19 14.52 -0.55
CA ILE A 120 -17.33 14.49 0.91
C ILE A 120 -16.28 15.32 1.64
N ASN A 121 -15.10 15.51 1.02
CA ASN A 121 -14.02 16.35 1.55
C ASN A 121 -14.16 17.83 1.16
N GLY A 122 -15.27 18.22 0.52
CA GLY A 122 -15.56 19.61 0.21
C GLY A 122 -14.69 20.22 -0.90
N TYR A 123 -14.25 19.42 -1.86
CA TYR A 123 -13.49 19.90 -3.02
C TYR A 123 -14.26 20.97 -3.79
N ARG A 124 -13.62 22.10 -4.07
CA ARG A 124 -14.24 23.30 -4.69
C ARG A 124 -13.76 23.56 -6.12
N GLY A 125 -12.86 22.73 -6.65
CA GLY A 125 -12.36 22.86 -8.02
C GLY A 125 -13.30 22.23 -9.06
N ASN A 126 -12.81 22.13 -10.29
CA ASN A 126 -13.52 21.43 -11.36
C ASN A 126 -13.48 19.92 -11.14
N LEU A 127 -14.61 19.35 -10.75
CA LEU A 127 -14.72 17.92 -10.42
C LEU A 127 -14.56 17.03 -11.66
N ASP A 128 -15.00 17.48 -12.84
CA ASP A 128 -14.87 16.72 -14.09
C ASP A 128 -13.39 16.58 -14.49
N GLU A 129 -12.62 17.65 -14.38
CA GLU A 129 -11.19 17.63 -14.63
C GLU A 129 -10.45 16.75 -13.62
N LEU A 130 -10.86 16.78 -12.35
CA LEU A 130 -10.28 15.94 -11.32
C LEU A 130 -10.55 14.45 -11.60
N VAL A 131 -11.79 14.10 -11.95
CA VAL A 131 -12.17 12.72 -12.30
C VAL A 131 -11.40 12.25 -13.53
N GLN A 132 -11.32 13.06 -14.58
CA GLN A 132 -10.55 12.75 -15.79
C GLN A 132 -9.08 12.52 -15.43
N ARG A 133 -8.44 13.42 -14.72
CA ARG A 133 -7.03 13.32 -14.31
C ARG A 133 -6.77 12.06 -13.48
N SER A 134 -7.64 11.75 -12.51
CA SER A 134 -7.51 10.57 -11.66
C SER A 134 -7.64 9.26 -12.45
N LEU A 135 -8.57 9.20 -13.42
CA LEU A 135 -8.71 8.07 -14.32
C LEU A 135 -7.52 7.93 -15.29
N GLN A 136 -6.95 9.05 -15.74
CA GLN A 136 -5.71 9.06 -16.54
C GLN A 136 -4.53 8.56 -15.73
N GLN A 137 -4.35 9.04 -14.50
CA GLN A 137 -3.30 8.59 -13.58
C GLN A 137 -3.41 7.09 -13.29
N ALA A 138 -4.64 6.54 -13.23
CA ALA A 138 -4.88 5.11 -13.05
C ALA A 138 -4.84 4.31 -14.37
N ALA A 139 -4.43 4.90 -15.50
CA ALA A 139 -4.38 4.29 -16.83
C ALA A 139 -5.72 3.63 -17.23
N LEU A 140 -6.85 4.25 -16.86
CA LEU A 140 -8.20 3.73 -17.12
C LEU A 140 -9.02 4.63 -18.03
N TRP A 141 -8.68 5.91 -18.18
CA TRP A 141 -9.45 6.93 -18.89
C TRP A 141 -9.88 6.48 -20.30
N ASP A 142 -8.95 6.03 -21.13
CA ASP A 142 -9.23 5.67 -22.52
C ASP A 142 -10.18 4.48 -22.67
N GLU A 143 -10.29 3.64 -21.64
CA GLU A 143 -11.20 2.49 -21.64
C GLU A 143 -12.62 2.86 -21.18
N VAL A 144 -12.81 4.01 -20.50
CA VAL A 144 -14.09 4.33 -19.85
C VAL A 144 -14.65 5.71 -20.17
N LYS A 145 -13.90 6.60 -20.83
CA LYS A 145 -14.28 8.02 -21.06
C LYS A 145 -15.66 8.21 -21.72
N ASP A 146 -16.08 7.26 -22.58
CA ASP A 146 -17.34 7.33 -23.30
C ASP A 146 -18.52 6.68 -22.53
N ARG A 147 -18.27 6.20 -21.29
CA ARG A 147 -19.27 5.50 -20.46
C ARG A 147 -19.12 5.76 -18.95
N LEU A 148 -18.78 6.98 -18.58
CA LEU A 148 -18.55 7.37 -17.16
C LEU A 148 -19.78 7.17 -16.27
N ASP A 149 -20.99 7.24 -16.84
CA ASP A 149 -22.25 7.00 -16.13
C ASP A 149 -22.60 5.51 -15.98
N ALA A 150 -21.87 4.62 -16.65
CA ALA A 150 -22.09 3.18 -16.51
C ALA A 150 -21.72 2.68 -15.11
N SER A 151 -22.38 1.59 -14.69
CA SER A 151 -22.10 0.96 -13.40
C SER A 151 -20.64 0.51 -13.30
N ALA A 152 -19.95 0.88 -12.23
CA ALA A 152 -18.60 0.42 -11.92
C ALA A 152 -18.51 -1.10 -11.74
N LEU A 153 -19.61 -1.76 -11.34
CA LEU A 153 -19.66 -3.21 -11.18
C LEU A 153 -19.66 -3.97 -12.54
N ALA A 154 -19.94 -3.28 -13.64
CA ALA A 154 -19.88 -3.85 -15.00
C ALA A 154 -18.46 -3.90 -15.58
N LEU A 155 -17.48 -3.32 -14.89
CA LEU A 155 -16.08 -3.35 -15.31
C LEU A 155 -15.45 -4.72 -15.05
N SER A 156 -14.42 -5.08 -15.84
CA SER A 156 -13.58 -6.26 -15.56
C SER A 156 -12.82 -6.10 -14.22
N GLY A 157 -12.34 -7.20 -13.64
CA GLY A 157 -11.62 -7.16 -12.37
C GLY A 157 -10.42 -6.19 -12.38
N GLY A 158 -9.61 -6.21 -13.44
CA GLY A 158 -8.49 -5.28 -13.59
C GLY A 158 -8.91 -3.82 -13.77
N GLN A 159 -10.04 -3.58 -14.47
CA GLN A 159 -10.61 -2.24 -14.58
C GLN A 159 -11.17 -1.75 -13.24
N GLN A 160 -11.86 -2.63 -12.49
CA GLN A 160 -12.35 -2.31 -11.14
C GLN A 160 -11.19 -1.96 -10.19
N GLN A 161 -10.08 -2.69 -10.25
CA GLN A 161 -8.90 -2.41 -9.43
C GLN A 161 -8.30 -1.04 -9.78
N ARG A 162 -8.13 -0.73 -11.07
CA ARG A 162 -7.65 0.59 -11.51
C ARG A 162 -8.64 1.71 -11.16
N LEU A 163 -9.95 1.44 -11.18
CA LEU A 163 -10.95 2.39 -10.68
C LEU A 163 -10.80 2.66 -9.17
N CYS A 164 -10.53 1.63 -8.37
CA CYS A 164 -10.25 1.80 -6.93
C CYS A 164 -8.96 2.61 -6.71
N ILE A 165 -7.95 2.45 -7.55
CA ILE A 165 -6.74 3.29 -7.53
C ILE A 165 -7.10 4.73 -7.91
N ALA A 166 -7.85 4.96 -9.00
CA ALA A 166 -8.30 6.31 -9.39
C ALA A 166 -9.08 7.00 -8.27
N ARG A 167 -9.96 6.26 -7.59
CA ARG A 167 -10.72 6.75 -6.42
C ARG A 167 -9.80 7.17 -5.28
N ALA A 168 -8.74 6.39 -5.01
CA ALA A 168 -7.77 6.73 -3.98
C ALA A 168 -6.94 7.96 -4.37
N LEU A 169 -6.54 8.08 -5.63
CA LEU A 169 -5.78 9.23 -6.14
C LEU A 169 -6.59 10.53 -6.18
N ALA A 170 -7.91 10.44 -6.35
CA ALA A 170 -8.79 11.61 -6.46
C ALA A 170 -8.84 12.49 -5.19
N VAL A 171 -8.46 11.96 -4.04
CA VAL A 171 -8.33 12.74 -2.79
C VAL A 171 -6.94 13.34 -2.60
N GLU A 172 -6.06 13.17 -3.59
CA GLU A 172 -4.68 13.69 -3.63
C GLU A 172 -3.87 13.27 -2.37
N PRO A 173 -3.72 11.96 -2.12
CA PRO A 173 -2.95 11.48 -0.99
C PRO A 173 -1.45 11.76 -1.18
N GLU A 174 -0.67 11.67 -0.12
CA GLU A 174 0.80 11.72 -0.17
C GLU A 174 1.39 10.31 -0.26
N VAL A 175 0.71 9.36 0.39
CA VAL A 175 1.12 7.95 0.41
C VAL A 175 0.00 7.06 -0.13
N LEU A 176 0.36 6.03 -0.89
CA LEU A 176 -0.55 5.01 -1.38
C LEU A 176 -0.15 3.63 -0.86
N LEU A 177 -0.98 3.06 -0.01
CA LEU A 177 -0.83 1.71 0.51
C LEU A 177 -1.57 0.74 -0.42
N MET A 178 -0.93 -0.36 -0.82
CA MET A 178 -1.51 -1.37 -1.71
C MET A 178 -1.39 -2.76 -1.09
N ASP A 179 -2.50 -3.34 -0.69
CA ASP A 179 -2.56 -4.69 -0.10
C ASP A 179 -2.85 -5.70 -1.21
N GLU A 180 -1.83 -6.39 -1.71
CA GLU A 180 -1.90 -7.40 -2.80
C GLU A 180 -2.71 -6.97 -4.04
N PRO A 181 -2.43 -5.81 -4.66
CA PRO A 181 -3.33 -5.17 -5.62
C PRO A 181 -3.54 -5.93 -6.93
N ALA A 182 -2.75 -6.96 -7.21
CA ALA A 182 -2.82 -7.74 -8.45
C ALA A 182 -3.06 -9.24 -8.22
N SER A 183 -3.28 -9.70 -6.98
CA SER A 183 -3.31 -11.13 -6.64
C SER A 183 -4.46 -11.92 -7.29
N ALA A 184 -5.56 -11.25 -7.65
CA ALA A 184 -6.75 -11.86 -8.26
C ALA A 184 -6.91 -11.51 -9.76
N LEU A 185 -5.85 -10.97 -10.39
CA LEU A 185 -5.90 -10.48 -11.76
C LEU A 185 -5.19 -11.45 -12.74
N ASP A 186 -5.61 -11.41 -13.99
CA ASP A 186 -4.90 -12.08 -15.07
C ASP A 186 -3.53 -11.42 -15.35
N PRO A 187 -2.62 -12.10 -16.09
CA PRO A 187 -1.26 -11.58 -16.30
C PRO A 187 -1.22 -10.22 -17.00
N LEU A 188 -2.15 -9.94 -17.93
CA LEU A 188 -2.17 -8.67 -18.65
C LEU A 188 -2.64 -7.53 -17.75
N ALA A 189 -3.68 -7.76 -16.94
CA ALA A 189 -4.14 -6.80 -15.94
C ALA A 189 -3.08 -6.57 -14.85
N THR A 190 -2.35 -7.62 -14.42
CA THR A 190 -1.23 -7.53 -13.49
C THR A 190 -0.13 -6.62 -14.04
N GLN A 191 0.28 -6.80 -15.31
CA GLN A 191 1.28 -5.94 -15.94
C GLN A 191 0.85 -4.46 -15.94
N LYS A 192 -0.41 -4.18 -16.25
CA LYS A 192 -0.93 -2.79 -16.21
C LYS A 192 -0.85 -2.18 -14.81
N ILE A 193 -1.08 -2.96 -13.74
CA ILE A 193 -0.92 -2.48 -12.36
C ILE A 193 0.56 -2.23 -12.03
N GLU A 194 1.47 -3.09 -12.49
CA GLU A 194 2.90 -2.90 -12.26
C GLU A 194 3.43 -1.64 -12.98
N ASP A 195 3.05 -1.44 -14.24
CA ASP A 195 3.39 -0.22 -14.99
C ASP A 195 2.83 1.04 -14.31
N LEU A 196 1.61 0.93 -13.77
CA LEU A 196 0.98 2.01 -13.02
C LEU A 196 1.75 2.34 -11.73
N ILE A 197 2.16 1.35 -10.94
CA ILE A 197 2.97 1.56 -9.72
C ILE A 197 4.27 2.28 -10.06
N TYR A 198 4.92 1.88 -11.15
CA TYR A 198 6.15 2.54 -11.61
C TYR A 198 5.96 4.02 -11.97
N MET A 199 4.82 4.38 -12.56
CA MET A 199 4.49 5.79 -12.86
C MET A 199 4.12 6.56 -11.58
N LEU A 200 3.38 5.95 -10.67
CA LEU A 200 2.91 6.60 -9.45
C LEU A 200 4.04 7.02 -8.50
N LYS A 201 5.15 6.28 -8.43
CA LYS A 201 6.28 6.62 -7.57
C LYS A 201 6.95 7.97 -7.87
N GLN A 202 6.68 8.56 -9.02
CA GLN A 202 7.21 9.88 -9.36
C GLN A 202 6.59 10.98 -8.49
N ASN A 203 5.36 10.76 -8.01
CA ASN A 203 4.58 11.76 -7.26
C ASN A 203 4.14 11.27 -5.89
N TYR A 204 4.16 9.96 -5.63
CA TYR A 204 3.63 9.35 -4.42
C TYR A 204 4.63 8.40 -3.79
N THR A 205 4.63 8.31 -2.47
CA THR A 205 5.25 7.20 -1.76
C THR A 205 4.31 6.00 -1.82
N VAL A 206 4.82 4.84 -2.27
CA VAL A 206 4.00 3.63 -2.44
C VAL A 206 4.51 2.52 -1.53
N VAL A 207 3.62 1.93 -0.73
CA VAL A 207 3.93 0.72 0.03
C VAL A 207 3.03 -0.41 -0.48
N ILE A 208 3.64 -1.47 -1.00
CA ILE A 208 2.93 -2.62 -1.54
C ILE A 208 3.16 -3.86 -0.70
N VAL A 209 2.09 -4.57 -0.34
CA VAL A 209 2.17 -5.94 0.14
C VAL A 209 1.97 -6.87 -1.05
N THR A 210 2.84 -7.86 -1.21
CA THR A 210 2.68 -8.90 -2.22
C THR A 210 3.30 -10.22 -1.76
N HIS A 211 2.70 -11.33 -2.14
CA HIS A 211 3.30 -12.66 -2.04
C HIS A 211 4.01 -13.08 -3.34
N ASN A 212 3.90 -12.28 -4.40
CA ASN A 212 4.58 -12.52 -5.67
C ASN A 212 5.96 -11.86 -5.66
N MET A 213 7.00 -12.66 -5.47
CA MET A 213 8.40 -12.21 -5.43
C MET A 213 8.84 -11.54 -6.73
N GLN A 214 8.38 -12.04 -7.88
CA GLN A 214 8.71 -11.44 -9.18
C GLN A 214 8.10 -10.05 -9.33
N GLN A 215 6.88 -9.85 -8.84
CA GLN A 215 6.26 -8.52 -8.79
C GLN A 215 7.08 -7.58 -7.90
N ALA A 216 7.39 -7.98 -6.66
CA ALA A 216 8.21 -7.17 -5.76
C ALA A 216 9.54 -6.77 -6.42
N ALA A 217 10.24 -7.72 -7.04
CA ALA A 217 11.51 -7.49 -7.71
C ALA A 217 11.41 -6.47 -8.88
N ARG A 218 10.25 -6.42 -9.58
CA ARG A 218 10.07 -5.50 -10.72
C ARG A 218 9.66 -4.09 -10.30
N VAL A 219 8.79 -3.96 -9.28
CA VAL A 219 8.15 -2.67 -9.01
C VAL A 219 8.78 -1.90 -7.86
N SER A 220 9.50 -2.55 -6.92
CA SER A 220 9.97 -1.88 -5.72
C SER A 220 11.43 -1.41 -5.79
N ASP A 221 11.71 -0.30 -5.11
CA ASP A 221 13.06 0.21 -4.89
C ASP A 221 13.71 -0.47 -3.67
N PHE A 222 12.90 -0.71 -2.63
CA PHE A 222 13.30 -1.42 -1.41
C PHE A 222 12.32 -2.53 -1.09
N THR A 223 12.82 -3.60 -0.46
CA THR A 223 12.00 -4.74 -0.07
C THR A 223 12.26 -5.08 1.39
N ALA A 224 11.18 -5.34 2.13
CA ALA A 224 11.20 -5.82 3.50
C ALA A 224 10.64 -7.25 3.54
N PHE A 225 11.42 -8.20 4.03
CA PHE A 225 10.99 -9.57 4.26
C PHE A 225 10.51 -9.73 5.70
N LEU A 226 9.25 -10.14 5.85
CA LEU A 226 8.61 -10.39 7.13
C LEU A 226 8.37 -11.89 7.34
N TYR A 227 8.62 -12.37 8.56
CA TYR A 227 8.33 -13.74 8.95
C TYR A 227 7.85 -13.80 10.41
N MET A 228 6.75 -14.50 10.67
CA MET A 228 6.16 -14.70 12.00
C MET A 228 6.00 -13.40 12.85
N GLY A 229 5.65 -12.31 12.18
CA GLY A 229 5.45 -10.99 12.80
C GLY A 229 6.72 -10.17 12.99
N GLU A 230 7.85 -10.64 12.54
CA GLU A 230 9.15 -9.97 12.68
C GLU A 230 9.68 -9.49 11.33
N LEU A 231 10.43 -8.39 11.33
CA LEU A 231 11.20 -7.93 10.18
C LEU A 231 12.53 -8.67 10.15
N ILE A 232 12.71 -9.52 9.16
CA ILE A 232 13.92 -10.34 9.03
C ILE A 232 15.01 -9.58 8.28
N GLU A 233 14.65 -9.01 7.12
CA GLU A 233 15.60 -8.24 6.32
C GLU A 233 14.90 -7.08 5.62
N TYR A 234 15.57 -5.94 5.52
CA TYR A 234 15.13 -4.76 4.78
C TYR A 234 16.30 -4.16 4.03
N GLY A 235 16.14 -3.85 2.77
CA GLY A 235 17.19 -3.26 1.95
C GLY A 235 16.79 -2.98 0.51
N PRO A 236 17.76 -2.53 -0.32
CA PRO A 236 17.54 -2.34 -1.74
C PRO A 236 17.05 -3.64 -2.39
N THR A 237 15.99 -3.54 -3.18
CA THR A 237 15.33 -4.71 -3.78
C THR A 237 16.29 -5.60 -4.56
N GLN A 238 17.12 -5.00 -5.40
CA GLN A 238 18.11 -5.76 -6.18
C GLN A 238 19.05 -6.57 -5.29
N GLN A 239 19.57 -5.96 -4.21
CA GLN A 239 20.47 -6.65 -3.28
C GLN A 239 19.75 -7.80 -2.58
N LEU A 240 18.56 -7.57 -2.06
CA LEU A 240 17.78 -8.57 -1.32
C LEU A 240 17.46 -9.79 -2.18
N PHE A 241 17.16 -9.61 -3.48
CA PHE A 241 16.86 -10.72 -4.39
C PHE A 241 18.08 -11.41 -5.00
N THR A 242 19.26 -10.78 -5.03
CA THR A 242 20.47 -11.36 -5.64
C THR A 242 21.52 -11.82 -4.63
N ASN A 243 21.61 -11.16 -3.48
CA ASN A 243 22.58 -11.44 -2.43
C ASN A 243 22.00 -11.06 -1.06
N PRO A 244 20.96 -11.78 -0.58
CA PRO A 244 20.37 -11.54 0.73
C PRO A 244 21.41 -11.74 1.84
N LYS A 245 21.25 -11.01 2.94
CA LYS A 245 22.15 -11.10 4.08
C LYS A 245 21.71 -12.16 5.09
N GLU A 246 20.40 -12.41 5.14
CA GLU A 246 19.79 -13.34 6.09
C GLU A 246 19.49 -14.67 5.39
N GLU A 247 19.90 -15.76 6.02
CA GLU A 247 19.70 -17.12 5.51
C GLU A 247 18.21 -17.45 5.31
N GLN A 248 17.36 -16.92 6.19
CA GLN A 248 15.90 -17.06 6.06
C GLN A 248 15.35 -16.35 4.82
N THR A 249 15.91 -15.19 4.47
CA THR A 249 15.55 -14.45 3.24
C THR A 249 15.95 -15.27 2.01
N GLU A 250 17.16 -15.82 1.98
CA GLU A 250 17.64 -16.67 0.89
C GLU A 250 16.75 -17.89 0.71
N ALA A 251 16.43 -18.60 1.82
CA ALA A 251 15.57 -19.77 1.78
C ALA A 251 14.17 -19.43 1.23
N TYR A 252 13.59 -18.29 1.62
CA TYR A 252 12.29 -17.84 1.13
C TYR A 252 12.31 -17.53 -0.37
N ILE A 253 13.28 -16.75 -0.84
CA ILE A 253 13.40 -16.33 -2.25
C ILE A 253 13.67 -17.51 -3.17
N THR A 254 14.48 -18.50 -2.72
CA THR A 254 14.81 -19.69 -3.50
C THR A 254 13.76 -20.80 -3.43
N GLY A 255 12.66 -20.59 -2.70
CA GLY A 255 11.59 -21.60 -2.53
C GLY A 255 11.97 -22.78 -1.65
N ARG A 256 13.04 -22.67 -0.86
CA ARG A 256 13.51 -23.71 0.11
C ARG A 256 12.90 -23.52 1.50
N PHE A 257 11.95 -22.64 1.60
CA PHE A 257 11.28 -22.24 2.83
C PHE A 257 10.11 -23.20 3.08
N GLY A 258 10.25 -24.09 4.08
CA GLY A 258 9.25 -25.11 4.42
C GLY A 258 9.63 -25.83 5.68
#